data_5d8234bcec9ac5c8c3236e68855c63c3
#
_entry.id   5d8234bcec9ac5c8c3236e68855c63c3
#
_cell.length_a   1.000
_cell.length_b   1.000
_cell.length_c   1.000
_cell.angle_alpha   90.00
_cell.angle_beta   90.00
_cell.angle_gamma   90.00
#
_symmetry.space_group_name_H-M   'P 1'
#
loop_
_entity.id
_entity.type
_entity.pdbx_description
1 polymer ?
#
loop_
_entity_poly.entity_id
_entity_poly.type
_entity_poly.pdbx_seq_one_letter_code
_entity_poly.pdbx_strand_id
1 'polypeptide(L)'
;GGSKTTVYVASRYLTTSKPQSSTAKTGAATAGGTSTVAADGTVTVPDSLKAYVDKAYQVGMDSNWKYAGMSAINSGCAAFYHNGTANRKNKVVAVNAGHGTAGGSKVKTFCHPDKTAKVTGGTTGAGATKAVAVSGGMTFADGTAESTVTLRMAQIFRDKLLAAGYDVLMIRDGSDVQLDNVARTVMANNKADCHIALHWDSTKTDKGAFYMSVPNNAAYRAMEPVASHWESHNKLGSALVGGLKQNGVKIFSSGSMEMDLTQTSYSTIPSIDIELGDGKSAHDDATLGKMADGLIVGVNSYFGQ
;
A
#
# COMPACT_ATOMS: atom_id res chain seq x y z
N GLY A 1 -20.26 -35.65 14.76
CA GLY A 1 -18.93 -35.16 14.52
C GLY A 1 -19.02 -33.77 13.92
N GLY A 2 -18.88 -32.70 14.74
CA GLY A 2 -18.89 -31.34 14.26
C GLY A 2 -17.49 -30.91 13.83
N SER A 3 -17.35 -30.49 12.58
CA SER A 3 -16.13 -29.87 12.06
C SER A 3 -15.98 -28.49 12.70
N LYS A 4 -14.90 -28.28 13.47
CA LYS A 4 -14.55 -26.97 14.00
C LYS A 4 -13.78 -26.20 12.91
N THR A 5 -14.41 -25.24 12.29
CA THR A 5 -13.74 -24.27 11.42
C THR A 5 -13.07 -23.22 12.30
N THR A 6 -11.75 -23.20 12.32
CA THR A 6 -10.98 -22.16 13.05
C THR A 6 -10.95 -20.92 12.17
N VAL A 7 -11.71 -19.89 12.56
CA VAL A 7 -11.67 -18.57 11.92
C VAL A 7 -10.57 -17.76 12.60
N TYR A 8 -9.49 -17.43 11.87
CA TYR A 8 -8.47 -16.50 12.35
C TYR A 8 -8.95 -15.08 12.14
N VAL A 9 -9.25 -14.37 13.21
CA VAL A 9 -9.57 -12.94 13.19
C VAL A 9 -8.27 -12.19 13.46
N ALA A 10 -7.86 -11.32 12.55
CA ALA A 10 -6.78 -10.38 12.80
C ALA A 10 -7.23 -9.38 13.88
N SER A 11 -6.81 -9.59 15.13
CA SER A 11 -7.18 -8.72 16.23
C SER A 11 -6.22 -7.52 16.29
N ARG A 12 -6.69 -6.37 15.82
CA ARG A 12 -6.03 -5.07 16.02
C ARG A 12 -6.51 -4.51 17.34
N TYR A 13 -5.67 -4.57 18.37
CA TYR A 13 -5.96 -3.99 19.68
C TYR A 13 -5.74 -2.49 19.66
N LEU A 14 -6.72 -1.76 20.15
CA LEU A 14 -6.61 -0.34 20.51
C LEU A 14 -5.76 -0.24 21.79
N THR A 15 -4.57 0.30 21.69
CA THR A 15 -3.84 0.79 22.87
C THR A 15 -3.99 2.29 22.96
N THR A 16 -4.66 2.76 24.01
CA THR A 16 -4.65 4.15 24.41
C THR A 16 -3.37 4.40 25.22
N SER A 17 -2.34 4.96 24.63
CA SER A 17 -1.21 5.52 25.34
C SER A 17 -0.98 6.97 24.94
N LYS A 18 -0.90 7.81 25.97
CA LYS A 18 -0.63 9.24 25.92
C LYS A 18 0.76 9.50 25.32
N PRO A 19 0.97 10.49 24.44
CA PRO A 19 2.28 10.78 23.90
C PRO A 19 3.22 11.30 24.98
N GLN A 20 4.30 10.59 25.20
CA GLN A 20 5.42 11.03 26.04
C GLN A 20 6.49 11.63 25.12
N SER A 21 6.84 12.89 25.34
CA SER A 21 7.91 13.56 24.61
C SER A 21 9.26 12.92 24.98
N SER A 22 9.95 12.36 24.02
CA SER A 22 11.34 11.93 24.17
C SER A 22 12.22 12.72 23.21
N THR A 23 13.19 13.42 23.78
CA THR A 23 14.31 14.04 23.06
C THR A 23 15.14 12.98 22.37
N ALA A 24 15.17 12.99 21.04
CA ALA A 24 15.94 12.06 20.22
C ALA A 24 17.43 12.41 20.26
N LYS A 25 18.27 11.44 20.60
CA LYS A 25 19.72 11.46 20.33
C LYS A 25 19.95 11.17 18.86
N THR A 26 20.66 12.07 18.19
CA THR A 26 21.08 11.98 16.80
C THR A 26 22.11 10.86 16.62
N GLY A 27 21.71 9.80 15.90
CA GLY A 27 22.61 8.83 15.26
C GLY A 27 22.49 9.01 13.75
N ALA A 28 23.63 9.24 13.09
CA ALA A 28 23.71 9.48 11.67
C ALA A 28 23.26 8.23 10.87
N ALA A 29 22.12 8.31 10.21
CA ALA A 29 21.71 7.35 9.21
C ALA A 29 22.12 7.87 7.83
N THR A 30 22.87 7.07 7.08
CA THR A 30 23.26 7.28 5.70
C THR A 30 22.04 7.45 4.78
N ALA A 31 22.11 8.48 3.95
CA ALA A 31 21.07 9.07 3.17
C ALA A 31 20.32 8.09 2.23
N GLY A 32 19.08 7.77 2.58
CA GLY A 32 18.05 7.55 1.59
C GLY A 32 17.45 8.93 1.25
N GLY A 33 17.55 9.37 0.01
CA GLY A 33 17.09 10.69 -0.38
C GLY A 33 15.60 10.87 -0.10
N THR A 34 15.27 11.69 0.88
CA THR A 34 13.90 12.15 1.13
C THR A 34 13.49 13.03 -0.04
N SER A 35 12.44 12.62 -0.75
CA SER A 35 11.79 13.48 -1.72
C SER A 35 11.16 14.65 -0.96
N THR A 36 11.64 15.87 -1.16
CA THR A 36 11.01 17.08 -0.64
C THR A 36 10.10 17.64 -1.73
N VAL A 37 8.82 17.71 -1.41
CA VAL A 37 7.84 18.36 -2.27
C VAL A 37 7.88 19.85 -1.97
N ALA A 38 8.22 20.67 -2.96
CA ALA A 38 8.20 22.11 -2.84
C ALA A 38 6.78 22.68 -2.99
N ALA A 39 6.55 23.87 -2.44
CA ALA A 39 5.24 24.55 -2.48
C ALA A 39 4.75 24.90 -3.90
N ASP A 40 5.64 24.90 -4.89
CA ASP A 40 5.35 25.19 -6.31
C ASP A 40 4.91 23.93 -7.11
N GLY A 41 4.73 22.80 -6.45
CA GLY A 41 4.32 21.54 -7.12
C GLY A 41 5.47 20.75 -7.74
N THR A 42 6.72 21.16 -7.57
CA THR A 42 7.86 20.39 -8.03
C THR A 42 8.19 19.25 -7.06
N VAL A 43 8.60 18.11 -7.62
CA VAL A 43 9.11 16.97 -6.87
C VAL A 43 10.62 16.92 -7.05
N THR A 44 11.36 17.00 -5.95
CA THR A 44 12.82 16.87 -6.00
C THR A 44 13.18 15.40 -6.29
N VAL A 45 13.80 15.17 -7.43
CA VAL A 45 14.31 13.84 -7.79
C VAL A 45 15.63 13.59 -7.04
N PRO A 46 15.73 12.52 -6.22
CA PRO A 46 16.98 12.13 -5.59
C PRO A 46 18.11 11.93 -6.62
N ASP A 47 19.34 12.28 -6.28
CA ASP A 47 20.47 12.16 -7.19
C ASP A 47 20.64 10.76 -7.76
N SER A 48 20.40 9.73 -6.96
CA SER A 48 20.44 8.32 -7.36
C SER A 48 19.43 7.95 -8.46
N LEU A 49 18.37 8.76 -8.64
CA LEU A 49 17.30 8.51 -9.61
C LEU A 49 17.40 9.37 -10.87
N LYS A 50 18.28 10.37 -10.90
CA LYS A 50 18.44 11.27 -12.06
C LYS A 50 18.82 10.56 -13.36
N ALA A 51 19.42 9.36 -13.25
CA ALA A 51 19.74 8.53 -14.42
C ALA A 51 18.48 7.86 -15.03
N TYR A 52 17.39 7.75 -14.28
CA TYR A 52 16.16 7.08 -14.71
C TYR A 52 14.99 8.04 -14.95
N VAL A 53 14.96 9.18 -14.26
CA VAL A 53 13.83 10.11 -14.21
C VAL A 53 14.15 11.37 -15.01
N ASP A 54 13.37 11.64 -16.05
CA ASP A 54 13.47 12.87 -16.84
C ASP A 54 12.45 13.93 -16.38
N LYS A 55 11.36 13.51 -15.73
CA LYS A 55 10.31 14.40 -15.22
C LYS A 55 9.71 13.85 -13.95
N ALA A 56 9.54 14.72 -12.95
CA ALA A 56 8.77 14.41 -11.74
C ALA A 56 7.86 15.59 -11.36
N TYR A 57 6.64 15.28 -10.92
CA TYR A 57 5.64 16.29 -10.60
C TYR A 57 4.61 15.77 -9.59
N GLN A 58 3.93 16.72 -8.94
CA GLN A 58 2.83 16.40 -8.03
C GLN A 58 1.55 16.05 -8.78
N VAL A 59 0.80 15.12 -8.21
CA VAL A 59 -0.55 14.78 -8.63
C VAL A 59 -1.49 15.04 -7.45
N GLY A 60 -2.34 16.04 -7.57
CA GLY A 60 -3.43 16.31 -6.62
C GLY A 60 -4.70 15.56 -7.01
N MET A 61 -5.68 15.56 -6.08
CA MET A 61 -7.01 15.00 -6.34
C MET A 61 -7.78 15.91 -7.31
N ASP A 62 -8.37 15.34 -8.36
CA ASP A 62 -9.36 15.99 -9.21
C ASP A 62 -10.77 15.61 -8.74
N SER A 63 -11.58 16.60 -8.41
CA SER A 63 -12.95 16.39 -7.93
C SER A 63 -13.89 15.76 -8.97
N ASN A 64 -13.52 15.76 -10.25
CA ASN A 64 -14.28 15.12 -11.32
C ASN A 64 -13.99 13.62 -11.47
N TRP A 65 -12.96 13.10 -10.83
CA TRP A 65 -12.67 11.68 -10.88
C TRP A 65 -13.75 10.86 -10.19
N LYS A 66 -14.09 9.73 -10.77
CA LYS A 66 -15.06 8.81 -10.19
C LYS A 66 -14.66 8.45 -8.74
N TYR A 67 -15.60 8.55 -7.84
CA TYR A 67 -15.45 8.35 -6.39
C TYR A 67 -14.67 9.44 -5.61
N ALA A 68 -14.17 10.50 -6.24
CA ALA A 68 -13.45 11.57 -5.53
C ALA A 68 -14.28 12.17 -4.36
N GLY A 69 -15.58 12.36 -4.56
CA GLY A 69 -16.51 12.86 -3.54
C GLY A 69 -16.77 11.92 -2.36
N MET A 70 -16.24 10.67 -2.40
CA MET A 70 -16.33 9.71 -1.29
C MET A 70 -15.17 9.81 -0.30
N SER A 71 -14.11 10.54 -0.68
CA SER A 71 -12.96 10.84 0.18
C SER A 71 -13.27 11.96 1.17
N ALA A 72 -12.70 11.86 2.37
CA ALA A 72 -12.82 12.85 3.44
C ALA A 72 -11.49 13.58 3.74
N ILE A 73 -10.34 13.00 3.36
CA ILE A 73 -9.01 13.60 3.50
C ILE A 73 -8.31 13.49 2.14
N ASN A 74 -8.24 14.61 1.41
CA ASN A 74 -7.77 14.62 0.02
C ASN A 74 -7.02 15.90 -0.39
N SER A 75 -6.48 16.63 0.57
CA SER A 75 -5.72 17.86 0.32
C SER A 75 -4.24 17.63 0.00
N GLY A 76 -3.75 16.38 0.15
CA GLY A 76 -2.39 16.00 -0.18
C GLY A 76 -2.19 15.70 -1.66
N CYS A 77 -0.93 15.48 -2.05
CA CYS A 77 -0.54 15.12 -3.40
C CYS A 77 0.33 13.85 -3.40
N ALA A 78 0.17 13.02 -4.44
CA ALA A 78 1.12 11.97 -4.79
C ALA A 78 2.27 12.56 -5.62
N ALA A 79 3.40 11.86 -5.69
CA ALA A 79 4.53 12.22 -6.54
C ALA A 79 4.61 11.27 -7.74
N PHE A 80 4.57 11.80 -8.94
CA PHE A 80 4.74 11.04 -10.17
C PHE A 80 6.18 11.14 -10.65
N TYR A 81 6.80 10.00 -10.95
CA TYR A 81 8.13 9.87 -11.52
C TYR A 81 8.02 9.25 -12.91
N HIS A 82 8.32 10.01 -13.95
CA HIS A 82 8.34 9.55 -15.33
C HIS A 82 9.72 8.96 -15.65
N ASN A 83 9.75 7.77 -16.20
CA ASN A 83 10.99 7.11 -16.63
C ASN A 83 11.41 7.61 -18.01
N GLY A 84 12.53 8.30 -18.10
CA GLY A 84 13.08 8.85 -19.34
C GLY A 84 14.05 7.93 -20.07
N THR A 85 14.23 6.68 -19.62
CA THR A 85 15.21 5.77 -20.24
C THR A 85 14.70 5.13 -21.53
N ALA A 86 15.62 4.67 -22.39
CA ALA A 86 15.27 3.92 -23.60
C ALA A 86 14.55 2.59 -23.32
N ASN A 87 14.72 2.04 -22.10
CA ASN A 87 14.10 0.78 -21.67
C ASN A 87 12.73 0.98 -21.00
N ARG A 88 12.13 2.17 -21.13
CA ARG A 88 10.84 2.49 -20.54
C ARG A 88 9.74 1.53 -21.01
N LYS A 89 9.04 0.92 -20.08
CA LYS A 89 8.00 -0.10 -20.32
C LYS A 89 6.62 0.49 -20.60
N ASN A 90 6.44 1.81 -20.50
CA ASN A 90 5.15 2.50 -20.66
C ASN A 90 4.05 1.90 -19.75
N LYS A 91 4.43 1.55 -18.53
CA LYS A 91 3.55 1.09 -17.45
C LYS A 91 3.80 1.88 -16.20
N VAL A 92 2.75 2.31 -15.55
CA VAL A 92 2.78 3.06 -14.30
C VAL A 92 2.39 2.16 -13.13
N VAL A 93 3.27 2.05 -12.15
CA VAL A 93 2.98 1.35 -10.89
C VAL A 93 2.69 2.37 -9.80
N ALA A 94 1.49 2.37 -9.24
CA ALA A 94 1.19 3.14 -8.04
C ALA A 94 1.71 2.38 -6.81
N VAL A 95 2.68 2.98 -6.13
CA VAL A 95 3.25 2.46 -4.88
C VAL A 95 2.66 3.23 -3.71
N ASN A 96 1.94 2.54 -2.85
CA ASN A 96 1.24 3.11 -1.71
C ASN A 96 1.89 2.63 -0.41
N ALA A 97 2.74 3.46 0.18
CA ALA A 97 3.22 3.24 1.53
C ALA A 97 2.05 3.30 2.52
N GLY A 98 1.73 2.20 3.17
CA GLY A 98 0.61 2.12 4.12
C GLY A 98 0.69 3.13 5.26
N HIS A 99 -0.45 3.57 5.78
CA HIS A 99 -0.55 4.53 6.90
C HIS A 99 0.00 5.93 6.57
N GLY A 100 0.46 6.69 7.59
CA GLY A 100 1.11 7.99 7.40
C GLY A 100 0.15 9.10 6.93
N THR A 101 -1.07 9.16 7.50
CA THR A 101 -2.01 10.28 7.38
C THR A 101 -2.37 10.79 8.76
N ALA A 102 -1.88 11.96 9.11
CA ALA A 102 -2.16 12.58 10.40
C ALA A 102 -3.68 12.81 10.55
N GLY A 103 -4.24 12.38 11.70
CA GLY A 103 -5.68 12.46 11.95
C GLY A 103 -6.56 11.42 11.23
N GLY A 104 -6.00 10.61 10.33
CA GLY A 104 -6.74 9.62 9.53
C GLY A 104 -7.55 8.61 10.36
N SER A 105 -7.06 8.24 11.54
CA SER A 105 -7.76 7.33 12.46
C SER A 105 -9.01 7.93 13.14
N LYS A 106 -9.16 9.25 13.11
CA LYS A 106 -10.30 9.96 13.67
C LYS A 106 -11.43 10.22 12.67
N VAL A 107 -11.16 9.98 11.39
CA VAL A 107 -12.09 10.20 10.28
C VAL A 107 -12.57 8.85 9.75
N LYS A 108 -13.79 8.80 9.20
CA LYS A 108 -14.35 7.60 8.59
C LYS A 108 -14.86 7.90 7.18
N THR A 109 -14.62 6.97 6.26
CA THR A 109 -15.17 6.96 4.91
C THR A 109 -16.07 5.73 4.73
N PHE A 110 -16.94 5.73 3.70
CA PHE A 110 -17.70 4.53 3.37
C PHE A 110 -16.75 3.41 2.94
N CYS A 111 -17.03 2.19 3.40
CA CYS A 111 -16.25 1.00 3.06
C CYS A 111 -16.36 0.67 1.57
N HIS A 112 -17.56 0.84 1.01
CA HIS A 112 -17.94 0.53 -0.36
C HIS A 112 -18.53 1.74 -1.05
N PRO A 113 -18.38 1.87 -2.38
CA PRO A 113 -18.94 3.00 -3.13
C PRO A 113 -20.48 3.01 -3.14
N ASP A 114 -21.13 1.86 -3.04
CA ASP A 114 -22.60 1.71 -2.92
C ASP A 114 -23.10 1.83 -1.48
N LYS A 115 -22.21 2.07 -0.51
CA LYS A 115 -22.48 2.22 0.92
C LYS A 115 -22.99 0.95 1.63
N THR A 116 -22.87 -0.21 1.00
CA THR A 116 -23.13 -1.50 1.66
C THR A 116 -22.12 -1.78 2.76
N ALA A 117 -22.44 -2.74 3.62
CA ALA A 117 -21.61 -3.07 4.78
C ALA A 117 -20.47 -4.02 4.42
N LYS A 118 -19.35 -3.89 5.13
CA LYS A 118 -18.20 -4.82 5.04
C LYS A 118 -18.64 -6.25 5.28
N VAL A 119 -18.11 -7.15 4.45
CA VAL A 119 -18.37 -8.59 4.55
C VAL A 119 -17.35 -9.34 5.42
N THR A 120 -16.16 -8.76 5.63
CA THR A 120 -15.13 -9.30 6.52
C THR A 120 -14.73 -8.30 7.59
N GLY A 121 -14.16 -8.79 8.69
CA GLY A 121 -13.52 -7.98 9.73
C GLY A 121 -12.12 -7.50 9.32
N GLY A 122 -11.53 -6.68 10.16
CA GLY A 122 -10.20 -6.10 10.04
C GLY A 122 -10.04 -5.01 11.10
N THR A 123 -9.38 -3.90 10.83
CA THR A 123 -9.37 -2.71 11.72
C THR A 123 -10.80 -2.22 12.02
N THR A 124 -11.68 -2.35 11.04
CA THR A 124 -13.13 -2.13 11.18
C THR A 124 -13.83 -3.46 11.05
N GLY A 125 -14.77 -3.75 11.96
CA GLY A 125 -15.51 -5.03 11.99
C GLY A 125 -16.42 -5.23 10.78
N ALA A 126 -16.72 -6.49 10.46
CA ALA A 126 -17.78 -6.86 9.51
C ALA A 126 -19.12 -6.24 9.92
N GLY A 127 -19.98 -5.93 8.96
CA GLY A 127 -21.27 -5.25 9.18
C GLY A 127 -21.19 -3.73 9.26
N ALA A 128 -19.98 -3.14 9.34
CA ALA A 128 -19.82 -1.68 9.34
C ALA A 128 -19.94 -1.12 7.91
N THR A 129 -20.70 -0.02 7.73
CA THR A 129 -20.78 0.70 6.45
C THR A 129 -19.68 1.74 6.27
N LYS A 130 -19.03 2.17 7.37
CA LYS A 130 -17.92 3.11 7.35
C LYS A 130 -16.71 2.54 8.08
N ALA A 131 -15.55 2.67 7.49
CA ALA A 131 -14.26 2.31 8.07
C ALA A 131 -13.43 3.54 8.43
N VAL A 132 -12.42 3.34 9.27
CA VAL A 132 -11.38 4.33 9.53
C VAL A 132 -10.74 4.74 8.21
N ALA A 133 -10.63 6.05 7.98
CA ALA A 133 -10.14 6.60 6.71
C ALA A 133 -8.69 6.19 6.41
N VAL A 134 -7.81 6.24 7.42
CA VAL A 134 -6.47 5.63 7.42
C VAL A 134 -6.13 5.20 8.85
N SER A 135 -5.78 3.93 9.04
CA SER A 135 -5.33 3.46 10.35
C SER A 135 -3.92 3.94 10.68
N GLY A 136 -3.58 4.00 11.96
CA GLY A 136 -2.23 4.37 12.41
C GLY A 136 -1.14 3.33 12.13
N GLY A 137 -1.55 2.11 11.80
CA GLY A 137 -0.64 0.97 11.65
C GLY A 137 -0.28 0.31 12.98
N MET A 138 0.54 -0.74 12.90
CA MET A 138 1.07 -1.44 14.06
C MET A 138 2.43 -0.85 14.48
N THR A 139 2.99 -1.36 15.56
CA THR A 139 4.35 -1.08 16.02
C THR A 139 5.14 -2.38 16.04
N PHE A 140 6.31 -2.39 15.41
CA PHE A 140 7.24 -3.52 15.43
C PHE A 140 7.74 -3.83 16.85
N ALA A 141 8.33 -5.00 17.03
CA ALA A 141 8.83 -5.45 18.35
C ALA A 141 9.95 -4.55 18.90
N ASP A 142 10.69 -3.88 18.05
CA ASP A 142 11.74 -2.92 18.40
C ASP A 142 11.24 -1.48 18.66
N GLY A 143 9.93 -1.25 18.56
CA GLY A 143 9.29 0.06 18.75
C GLY A 143 9.16 0.91 17.48
N THR A 144 9.61 0.43 16.32
CA THR A 144 9.49 1.15 15.04
C THR A 144 8.02 1.17 14.60
N ALA A 145 7.52 2.33 14.16
CA ALA A 145 6.17 2.45 13.61
C ALA A 145 6.09 1.84 12.20
N GLU A 146 5.02 1.10 11.91
CA GLU A 146 4.79 0.52 10.58
C GLU A 146 4.85 1.58 9.46
N SER A 147 4.29 2.76 9.69
CA SER A 147 4.33 3.86 8.72
C SER A 147 5.73 4.30 8.30
N THR A 148 6.74 4.12 9.17
CA THR A 148 8.15 4.40 8.87
C THR A 148 8.72 3.32 7.96
N VAL A 149 8.44 2.06 8.25
CA VAL A 149 8.93 0.91 7.49
C VAL A 149 8.27 0.84 6.11
N THR A 150 6.95 1.07 6.03
CA THR A 150 6.23 1.09 4.74
C THR A 150 6.72 2.21 3.83
N LEU A 151 7.07 3.40 4.38
CA LEU A 151 7.67 4.47 3.59
C LEU A 151 9.04 4.07 3.04
N ARG A 152 9.90 3.52 3.91
CA ARG A 152 11.23 3.08 3.48
C ARG A 152 11.15 1.99 2.41
N MET A 153 10.29 1.01 2.59
CA MET A 153 10.02 -0.05 1.61
C MET A 153 9.52 0.52 0.28
N ALA A 154 8.58 1.46 0.33
CA ALA A 154 8.04 2.11 -0.87
C ALA A 154 9.11 2.87 -1.65
N GLN A 155 10.03 3.57 -0.96
CA GLN A 155 11.15 4.28 -1.59
C GLN A 155 12.12 3.31 -2.27
N ILE A 156 12.50 2.21 -1.61
CA ILE A 156 13.37 1.18 -2.19
C ILE A 156 12.68 0.54 -3.41
N PHE A 157 11.38 0.25 -3.31
CA PHE A 157 10.62 -0.35 -4.40
C PHE A 157 10.46 0.61 -5.59
N ARG A 158 10.18 1.91 -5.34
CA ARG A 158 10.21 2.96 -6.37
C ARG A 158 11.52 2.97 -7.14
N ASP A 159 12.65 2.99 -6.42
CA ASP A 159 13.97 3.08 -7.04
C ASP A 159 14.24 1.88 -7.96
N LYS A 160 13.85 0.68 -7.52
CA LYS A 160 13.99 -0.55 -8.33
C LYS A 160 13.00 -0.58 -9.51
N LEU A 161 11.77 -0.09 -9.36
CA LEU A 161 10.80 0.03 -10.46
C LEU A 161 11.32 0.97 -11.54
N LEU A 162 11.85 2.13 -11.16
CA LEU A 162 12.45 3.09 -12.10
C LEU A 162 13.66 2.49 -12.82
N ALA A 163 14.55 1.81 -12.10
CA ALA A 163 15.67 1.09 -12.72
C ALA A 163 15.22 -0.03 -13.68
N ALA A 164 14.07 -0.66 -13.40
CA ALA A 164 13.47 -1.68 -14.25
C ALA A 164 12.66 -1.11 -15.44
N GLY A 165 12.56 0.21 -15.61
CA GLY A 165 11.92 0.86 -16.74
C GLY A 165 10.44 1.23 -16.53
N TYR A 166 9.89 1.11 -15.33
CA TYR A 166 8.53 1.53 -15.00
C TYR A 166 8.46 3.03 -14.67
N ASP A 167 7.32 3.66 -14.97
CA ASP A 167 6.93 4.91 -14.32
C ASP A 167 6.38 4.60 -12.94
N VAL A 168 6.52 5.53 -11.99
CA VAL A 168 6.06 5.31 -10.62
C VAL A 168 5.18 6.46 -10.13
N LEU A 169 4.01 6.13 -9.60
CA LEU A 169 3.19 7.03 -8.80
C LEU A 169 3.38 6.69 -7.32
N MET A 170 4.19 7.49 -6.63
CA MET A 170 4.33 7.38 -5.18
C MET A 170 3.13 8.06 -4.51
N ILE A 171 2.20 7.28 -3.98
CA ILE A 171 1.00 7.81 -3.29
C ILE A 171 1.40 8.54 -2.01
N ARG A 172 2.39 8.04 -1.29
CA ARG A 172 3.02 8.71 -0.15
C ARG A 172 4.54 8.61 -0.27
N ASP A 173 5.21 9.74 -0.35
CA ASP A 173 6.67 9.86 -0.45
C ASP A 173 7.29 10.68 0.69
N GLY A 174 6.54 10.88 1.75
CA GLY A 174 6.92 11.58 2.98
C GLY A 174 6.33 10.93 4.22
N SER A 175 6.67 11.45 5.40
CA SER A 175 6.18 10.94 6.69
C SER A 175 4.67 11.08 6.86
N ASP A 176 4.08 12.10 6.26
CA ASP A 176 2.64 12.36 6.22
C ASP A 176 2.19 12.67 4.79
N VAL A 177 0.99 12.21 4.44
CA VAL A 177 0.25 12.66 3.25
C VAL A 177 -1.22 12.78 3.62
N GLN A 178 -1.82 13.94 3.34
CA GLN A 178 -3.23 14.19 3.63
C GLN A 178 -4.11 13.57 2.53
N LEU A 179 -4.07 12.22 2.43
CA LEU A 179 -4.86 11.38 1.53
C LEU A 179 -5.40 10.18 2.30
N ASP A 180 -6.72 10.01 2.33
CA ASP A 180 -7.33 8.80 2.87
C ASP A 180 -7.29 7.63 1.86
N ASN A 181 -7.71 6.44 2.30
CA ASN A 181 -7.66 5.24 1.47
C ASN A 181 -8.51 5.35 0.19
N VAL A 182 -9.62 6.12 0.21
CA VAL A 182 -10.41 6.41 -0.99
C VAL A 182 -9.63 7.32 -1.93
N ALA A 183 -9.07 8.43 -1.42
CA ALA A 183 -8.27 9.35 -2.20
C ALA A 183 -7.08 8.67 -2.88
N ARG A 184 -6.32 7.88 -2.11
CA ARG A 184 -5.17 7.10 -2.61
C ARG A 184 -5.58 6.17 -3.76
N THR A 185 -6.70 5.49 -3.60
CA THR A 185 -7.24 4.58 -4.63
C THR A 185 -7.72 5.35 -5.86
N VAL A 186 -8.44 6.46 -5.68
CA VAL A 186 -8.93 7.28 -6.80
C VAL A 186 -7.77 7.87 -7.61
N MET A 187 -6.70 8.32 -6.96
CA MET A 187 -5.50 8.79 -7.65
C MET A 187 -4.83 7.68 -8.47
N ALA A 188 -4.68 6.49 -7.89
CA ALA A 188 -4.14 5.32 -8.60
C ALA A 188 -5.02 4.95 -9.80
N ASN A 189 -6.34 4.89 -9.66
CA ASN A 189 -7.30 4.60 -10.73
C ASN A 189 -7.12 5.49 -11.97
N ASN A 190 -6.72 6.74 -11.77
CA ASN A 190 -6.64 7.74 -12.84
C ASN A 190 -5.22 7.98 -13.38
N LYS A 191 -4.19 7.44 -12.70
CA LYS A 191 -2.78 7.76 -13.01
C LYS A 191 -1.88 6.53 -13.10
N ALA A 192 -2.40 5.30 -12.90
CA ALA A 192 -1.57 4.11 -12.90
C ALA A 192 -2.23 2.92 -13.62
N ASP A 193 -1.42 1.92 -13.96
CA ASP A 193 -1.86 0.63 -14.53
C ASP A 193 -2.11 -0.43 -13.44
N CYS A 194 -1.49 -0.29 -12.28
CA CYS A 194 -1.79 -1.10 -11.08
C CYS A 194 -1.47 -0.32 -9.80
N HIS A 195 -2.05 -0.77 -8.67
CA HIS A 195 -1.90 -0.15 -7.35
C HIS A 195 -1.48 -1.19 -6.33
N ILE A 196 -0.34 -0.98 -5.68
CA ILE A 196 0.25 -1.88 -4.69
C ILE A 196 0.40 -1.12 -3.36
N ALA A 197 -0.38 -1.49 -2.36
CA ALA A 197 -0.23 -0.99 -1.00
C ALA A 197 0.67 -1.93 -0.20
N LEU A 198 1.65 -1.36 0.50
CA LEU A 198 2.67 -2.07 1.26
C LEU A 198 2.38 -1.97 2.75
N HIS A 199 2.30 -3.11 3.43
CA HIS A 199 1.92 -3.23 4.83
C HIS A 199 2.72 -4.32 5.55
N TRP A 200 2.60 -4.35 6.90
CA TRP A 200 3.01 -5.43 7.78
C TRP A 200 1.87 -5.78 8.75
N ASP A 201 1.54 -7.05 8.85
CA ASP A 201 0.47 -7.51 9.74
C ASP A 201 0.83 -7.31 11.22
N SER A 202 -0.19 -7.10 12.03
CA SER A 202 -0.06 -6.83 13.47
C SER A 202 0.30 -8.04 14.33
N THR A 203 0.38 -9.26 13.77
CA THR A 203 0.87 -10.44 14.52
C THR A 203 2.36 -10.29 14.84
N LYS A 204 2.87 -11.09 15.78
CA LYS A 204 4.27 -11.04 16.22
C LYS A 204 4.89 -12.43 16.21
N THR A 205 4.76 -13.12 15.07
CA THR A 205 5.19 -14.52 14.89
C THR A 205 6.25 -14.71 13.83
N ASP A 206 6.59 -13.63 13.08
CA ASP A 206 7.40 -13.70 11.86
C ASP A 206 6.82 -14.70 10.86
N LYS A 207 5.53 -14.56 10.53
CA LYS A 207 4.81 -15.55 9.74
C LYS A 207 5.14 -15.53 8.24
N GLY A 208 5.63 -14.42 7.69
CA GLY A 208 5.94 -14.25 6.28
C GLY A 208 4.91 -13.43 5.50
N ALA A 209 5.17 -13.22 4.22
CA ALA A 209 4.38 -12.36 3.35
C ALA A 209 3.11 -13.04 2.82
N PHE A 210 2.06 -12.25 2.57
CA PHE A 210 0.81 -12.65 1.91
C PHE A 210 0.06 -11.41 1.42
N TYR A 211 -0.89 -11.60 0.51
CA TYR A 211 -1.75 -10.50 0.05
C TYR A 211 -3.18 -10.65 0.55
N MET A 212 -3.89 -9.53 0.65
CA MET A 212 -5.31 -9.49 0.96
C MET A 212 -6.12 -9.77 -0.32
N SER A 213 -6.62 -11.00 -0.47
CA SER A 213 -7.44 -11.40 -1.61
C SER A 213 -8.87 -10.90 -1.46
N VAL A 214 -9.52 -10.67 -2.60
CA VAL A 214 -10.93 -10.30 -2.63
C VAL A 214 -11.78 -11.47 -2.09
N PRO A 215 -12.64 -11.26 -1.08
CA PRO A 215 -13.43 -12.31 -0.45
C PRO A 215 -14.27 -13.10 -1.43
N ASN A 216 -14.39 -14.40 -1.21
CA ASN A 216 -15.32 -15.26 -1.94
C ASN A 216 -16.75 -15.08 -1.42
N ASN A 217 -17.28 -13.85 -1.57
CA ASN A 217 -18.61 -13.46 -1.18
C ASN A 217 -19.38 -12.97 -2.40
N ALA A 218 -20.49 -13.62 -2.74
CA ALA A 218 -21.22 -13.34 -3.97
C ALA A 218 -21.74 -11.89 -4.03
N ALA A 219 -22.25 -11.35 -2.92
CA ALA A 219 -22.74 -9.97 -2.88
C ALA A 219 -21.61 -8.94 -3.06
N TYR A 220 -20.48 -9.16 -2.39
CA TYR A 220 -19.32 -8.30 -2.53
C TYR A 220 -18.73 -8.33 -3.95
N ARG A 221 -18.62 -9.53 -4.54
CA ARG A 221 -18.14 -9.70 -5.92
C ARG A 221 -19.12 -9.23 -6.99
N ALA A 222 -20.40 -9.03 -6.66
CA ALA A 222 -21.39 -8.46 -7.57
C ALA A 222 -21.42 -6.92 -7.55
N MET A 223 -20.77 -6.28 -6.57
CA MET A 223 -20.69 -4.82 -6.44
C MET A 223 -19.66 -4.23 -7.39
N GLU A 224 -20.03 -3.21 -8.16
CA GLU A 224 -19.06 -2.45 -8.94
C GLU A 224 -18.26 -1.45 -8.06
N PRO A 225 -16.94 -1.31 -8.29
CA PRO A 225 -16.12 -1.85 -9.38
C PRO A 225 -15.53 -3.24 -9.11
N VAL A 226 -15.82 -3.86 -7.97
CA VAL A 226 -15.27 -5.18 -7.60
C VAL A 226 -15.64 -6.24 -8.64
N ALA A 227 -16.89 -6.25 -9.11
CA ALA A 227 -17.40 -7.21 -10.09
C ALA A 227 -16.52 -7.29 -11.35
N SER A 228 -16.11 -6.12 -11.86
CA SER A 228 -15.29 -6.03 -13.07
C SER A 228 -13.80 -6.28 -12.84
N HIS A 229 -13.30 -6.26 -11.59
CA HIS A 229 -11.85 -6.18 -11.33
C HIS A 229 -11.30 -7.21 -10.34
N TRP A 230 -12.15 -7.94 -9.58
CA TRP A 230 -11.67 -8.82 -8.49
C TRP A 230 -10.68 -9.90 -8.95
N GLU A 231 -10.85 -10.45 -10.15
CA GLU A 231 -9.92 -11.45 -10.70
C GLU A 231 -8.55 -10.84 -10.97
N SER A 232 -8.51 -9.62 -11.52
CA SER A 232 -7.26 -8.91 -11.80
C SER A 232 -6.56 -8.47 -10.52
N HIS A 233 -7.32 -8.13 -9.45
CA HIS A 233 -6.77 -7.88 -8.13
C HIS A 233 -6.06 -9.13 -7.60
N ASN A 234 -6.74 -10.26 -7.56
CA ASN A 234 -6.17 -11.52 -7.07
C ASN A 234 -5.00 -12.01 -7.95
N LYS A 235 -5.06 -11.81 -9.27
CA LYS A 235 -3.96 -12.13 -10.19
C LYS A 235 -2.70 -11.32 -9.88
N LEU A 236 -2.85 -10.01 -9.63
CA LEU A 236 -1.73 -9.15 -9.22
C LEU A 236 -1.12 -9.65 -7.89
N GLY A 237 -1.94 -9.89 -6.86
CA GLY A 237 -1.47 -10.39 -5.57
C GLY A 237 -0.72 -11.73 -5.70
N SER A 238 -1.26 -12.66 -6.47
CA SER A 238 -0.61 -13.96 -6.72
C SER A 238 0.74 -13.82 -7.42
N ALA A 239 0.84 -12.90 -8.40
CA ALA A 239 2.10 -12.65 -9.10
C ALA A 239 3.16 -12.06 -8.16
N LEU A 240 2.77 -11.09 -7.29
CA LEU A 240 3.68 -10.46 -6.32
C LEU A 240 4.20 -11.47 -5.29
N VAL A 241 3.30 -12.29 -4.71
CA VAL A 241 3.69 -13.36 -3.77
C VAL A 241 4.56 -14.41 -4.46
N GLY A 242 4.26 -14.75 -5.71
CA GLY A 242 5.09 -15.63 -6.54
C GLY A 242 6.52 -15.11 -6.70
N GLY A 243 6.68 -13.81 -7.01
CA GLY A 243 7.98 -13.17 -7.12
C GLY A 243 8.73 -13.08 -5.79
N LEU A 244 8.04 -12.76 -4.70
CA LEU A 244 8.62 -12.79 -3.34
C LEU A 244 9.15 -14.19 -3.00
N LYS A 245 8.37 -15.23 -3.27
CA LYS A 245 8.76 -16.63 -3.05
C LYS A 245 9.99 -17.02 -3.86
N GLN A 246 10.03 -16.67 -5.14
CA GLN A 246 11.18 -16.91 -6.03
C GLN A 246 12.44 -16.25 -5.50
N ASN A 247 12.31 -15.08 -4.87
CA ASN A 247 13.42 -14.35 -4.27
C ASN A 247 13.74 -14.78 -2.83
N GLY A 248 13.19 -15.91 -2.38
CA GLY A 248 13.46 -16.51 -1.07
C GLY A 248 12.90 -15.73 0.11
N VAL A 249 11.82 -14.94 -0.10
CA VAL A 249 11.05 -14.34 0.99
C VAL A 249 10.09 -15.40 1.55
N LYS A 250 10.00 -15.48 2.87
CA LYS A 250 9.08 -16.39 3.56
C LYS A 250 7.63 -16.01 3.24
N ILE A 251 6.82 -17.00 2.89
CA ILE A 251 5.40 -16.81 2.56
C ILE A 251 4.52 -17.44 3.63
N PHE A 252 3.51 -16.71 4.05
CA PHE A 252 2.52 -17.20 5.02
C PHE A 252 1.47 -18.07 4.32
N SER A 253 1.27 -19.30 4.82
CA SER A 253 0.24 -20.21 4.35
C SER A 253 0.24 -20.38 2.81
N SER A 254 -0.90 -20.17 2.16
CA SER A 254 -1.05 -20.18 0.70
C SER A 254 -0.61 -18.88 0.01
N GLY A 255 -0.20 -17.87 0.77
CA GLY A 255 0.20 -16.56 0.25
C GLY A 255 -0.94 -15.56 0.12
N SER A 256 -2.15 -15.91 0.57
CA SER A 256 -3.30 -15.01 0.54
C SER A 256 -4.21 -15.18 1.76
N MET A 257 -4.93 -14.11 2.10
CA MET A 257 -6.00 -14.10 3.10
C MET A 257 -7.14 -13.21 2.61
N GLU A 258 -8.36 -13.69 2.67
CA GLU A 258 -9.52 -12.92 2.24
C GLU A 258 -9.78 -11.73 3.15
N MET A 259 -9.85 -10.53 2.56
CA MET A 259 -10.23 -9.32 3.27
C MET A 259 -10.94 -8.33 2.35
N ASP A 260 -12.08 -7.83 2.80
CA ASP A 260 -12.82 -6.72 2.22
C ASP A 260 -12.13 -5.40 2.61
N LEU A 261 -11.47 -4.78 1.67
CA LEU A 261 -10.72 -3.54 1.84
C LEU A 261 -11.36 -2.39 1.07
N THR A 262 -11.37 -1.19 1.67
CA THR A 262 -11.75 0.04 0.97
C THR A 262 -10.96 0.21 -0.34
N GLN A 263 -9.67 -0.10 -0.36
CA GLN A 263 -8.83 -0.03 -1.55
C GLN A 263 -9.41 -0.86 -2.71
N THR A 264 -9.62 -2.15 -2.52
CA THR A 264 -10.15 -3.03 -3.58
C THR A 264 -11.61 -2.72 -3.92
N SER A 265 -12.40 -2.23 -2.95
CA SER A 265 -13.79 -1.84 -3.15
C SER A 265 -13.97 -0.64 -4.08
N TYR A 266 -12.98 0.27 -4.16
CA TYR A 266 -13.03 1.47 -5.00
C TYR A 266 -12.13 1.38 -6.24
N SER A 267 -11.33 0.32 -6.39
CA SER A 267 -10.35 0.22 -7.48
C SER A 267 -10.97 -0.16 -8.81
N THR A 268 -10.64 0.62 -9.84
CA THR A 268 -10.98 0.38 -11.26
C THR A 268 -9.78 -0.10 -12.07
N ILE A 269 -8.67 -0.40 -11.41
CA ILE A 269 -7.44 -1.00 -11.95
C ILE A 269 -7.02 -2.15 -11.04
N PRO A 270 -6.14 -3.07 -11.47
CA PRO A 270 -5.58 -4.09 -10.59
C PRO A 270 -4.96 -3.48 -9.33
N SER A 271 -5.44 -3.88 -8.17
CA SER A 271 -5.08 -3.24 -6.89
C SER A 271 -5.00 -4.26 -5.77
N ILE A 272 -3.95 -4.19 -4.98
CA ILE A 272 -3.73 -5.14 -3.88
C ILE A 272 -3.07 -4.49 -2.68
N ASP A 273 -3.43 -4.96 -1.49
CA ASP A 273 -2.74 -4.75 -0.24
C ASP A 273 -1.88 -6.00 0.03
N ILE A 274 -0.58 -5.82 0.27
CA ILE A 274 0.34 -6.90 0.55
C ILE A 274 1.01 -6.69 1.90
N GLU A 275 0.88 -7.69 2.76
CA GLU A 275 1.57 -7.79 4.04
C GLU A 275 2.93 -8.46 3.79
N LEU A 276 4.03 -7.72 3.97
CA LEU A 276 5.39 -8.20 3.68
C LEU A 276 6.00 -9.02 4.83
N GLY A 277 5.30 -9.08 5.94
CA GLY A 277 5.66 -9.79 7.15
C GLY A 277 4.74 -9.41 8.29
N ASP A 278 5.27 -9.39 9.50
CA ASP A 278 4.55 -8.96 10.71
C ASP A 278 5.47 -8.22 11.69
N GLY A 279 4.96 -7.92 12.89
CA GLY A 279 5.65 -7.11 13.90
C GLY A 279 6.97 -7.69 14.45
N LYS A 280 7.38 -8.91 14.06
CA LYS A 280 8.70 -9.49 14.37
C LYS A 280 9.58 -9.69 13.13
N SER A 281 9.07 -9.42 11.94
CA SER A 281 9.86 -9.58 10.73
C SER A 281 11.00 -8.55 10.66
N ALA A 282 12.16 -8.98 10.16
CA ALA A 282 13.27 -8.08 9.88
C ALA A 282 12.85 -7.02 8.84
N HIS A 283 13.30 -5.78 9.04
CA HIS A 283 12.95 -4.65 8.19
C HIS A 283 14.13 -3.67 7.96
N ASP A 284 15.35 -4.19 8.04
CA ASP A 284 16.55 -3.48 7.60
C ASP A 284 16.58 -3.32 6.08
N ASP A 285 17.41 -2.39 5.58
CA ASP A 285 17.50 -2.06 4.15
C ASP A 285 17.86 -3.26 3.25
N ALA A 286 18.66 -4.20 3.73
CA ALA A 286 19.00 -5.40 2.96
C ALA A 286 17.79 -6.33 2.82
N THR A 287 17.03 -6.52 3.90
CA THR A 287 15.79 -7.29 3.91
C THR A 287 14.73 -6.63 3.02
N LEU A 288 14.51 -5.31 3.16
CA LEU A 288 13.58 -4.55 2.31
C LEU A 288 13.99 -4.58 0.85
N GLY A 289 15.32 -4.48 0.57
CA GLY A 289 15.89 -4.59 -0.77
C GLY A 289 15.59 -5.93 -1.43
N LYS A 290 15.74 -7.03 -0.68
CA LYS A 290 15.41 -8.39 -1.13
C LYS A 290 13.92 -8.54 -1.41
N MET A 291 13.04 -7.98 -0.56
CA MET A 291 11.59 -7.99 -0.78
C MET A 291 11.23 -7.20 -2.03
N ALA A 292 11.84 -6.02 -2.24
CA ALA A 292 11.61 -5.21 -3.42
C ALA A 292 12.04 -5.93 -4.71
N ASP A 293 13.16 -6.67 -4.71
CA ASP A 293 13.56 -7.51 -5.86
C ASP A 293 12.49 -8.57 -6.18
N GLY A 294 11.93 -9.22 -5.15
CA GLY A 294 10.83 -10.15 -5.32
C GLY A 294 9.57 -9.49 -5.88
N LEU A 295 9.21 -8.29 -5.40
CA LEU A 295 8.09 -7.54 -5.95
C LEU A 295 8.30 -7.15 -7.42
N ILE A 296 9.53 -6.79 -7.84
CA ILE A 296 9.86 -6.52 -9.26
C ILE A 296 9.62 -7.77 -10.12
N VAL A 297 10.05 -8.96 -9.66
CA VAL A 297 9.76 -10.22 -10.35
C VAL A 297 8.26 -10.42 -10.52
N GLY A 298 7.47 -10.15 -9.46
CA GLY A 298 6.02 -10.24 -9.49
C GLY A 298 5.37 -9.24 -10.46
N VAL A 299 5.80 -7.97 -10.46
CA VAL A 299 5.31 -6.94 -11.38
C VAL A 299 5.64 -7.29 -12.84
N ASN A 300 6.87 -7.74 -13.12
CA ASN A 300 7.26 -8.19 -14.45
C ASN A 300 6.37 -9.36 -14.91
N SER A 301 6.18 -10.37 -14.05
CA SER A 301 5.31 -11.51 -14.35
C SER A 301 3.86 -11.08 -14.61
N TYR A 302 3.33 -10.13 -13.83
CA TYR A 302 1.96 -9.63 -14.00
C TYR A 302 1.75 -8.95 -15.35
N PHE A 303 2.70 -8.10 -15.78
CA PHE A 303 2.61 -7.37 -17.04
C PHE A 303 3.16 -8.14 -18.25
N GLY A 304 3.73 -9.35 -18.09
CA GLY A 304 4.33 -10.14 -19.17
C GLY A 304 5.60 -9.49 -19.72
N GLN A 305 6.42 -8.93 -18.85
CA GLN A 305 7.66 -8.20 -19.18
C GLN A 305 8.91 -9.04 -18.93
#